data_d01e8fd06db1b3dbc9e022183558cd8d
#
_entry.id   d01e8fd06db1b3dbc9e022183558cd8d
#
_cell.length_a   1.000
_cell.length_b   1.000
_cell.length_c   1.000
_cell.angle_alpha   90.00
_cell.angle_beta   90.00
_cell.angle_gamma   90.00
#
_symmetry.space_group_name_H-M   'P 1'
#
loop_
_entity.id
_entity.type
_entity.pdbx_description
1 polymer ?
#
loop_
_entity_poly.entity_id
_entity_poly.type
_entity_poly.pdbx_seq_one_letter_code
_entity_poly.pdbx_strand_id
1 'polypeptide(L)'
;MAKFVYETDRINFPATADIKAGDIVEAGALHGVAVTDIKNGEIGAVKITGVFKVDANKSDTYAVGDAVNFAGGKAAKTGGKPLGIAVEPKTATQDTVTVMLKN
;
A
#
# COMPACT_ATOMS: atom_id res chain seq x y z
N MET A 1 -26.85 11.97 5.28
CA MET A 1 -27.06 10.79 4.40
C MET A 1 -26.02 10.80 3.30
N ALA A 2 -25.42 9.64 3.03
CA ALA A 2 -24.45 9.51 1.95
C ALA A 2 -25.16 9.28 0.62
N LYS A 3 -24.61 9.85 -0.43
CA LYS A 3 -25.09 9.59 -1.79
C LYS A 3 -24.04 8.76 -2.50
N PHE A 4 -24.46 7.76 -3.25
CA PHE A 4 -23.60 6.98 -4.11
C PHE A 4 -23.15 7.88 -5.28
N VAL A 5 -21.84 8.00 -5.49
CA VAL A 5 -21.28 8.76 -6.59
C VAL A 5 -20.80 7.81 -7.70
N TYR A 6 -19.91 6.90 -7.35
CA TYR A 6 -19.45 5.83 -8.24
C TYR A 6 -18.61 4.83 -7.45
N GLU A 7 -18.52 3.62 -7.96
CA GLU A 7 -17.61 2.63 -7.41
C GLU A 7 -16.24 2.82 -8.07
N THR A 8 -15.18 2.69 -7.27
CA THR A 8 -13.83 2.74 -7.80
C THR A 8 -12.86 1.95 -6.94
N ASP A 9 -11.86 1.38 -7.60
CA ASP A 9 -10.69 0.81 -6.95
C ASP A 9 -9.45 1.68 -7.16
N ARG A 10 -9.62 2.86 -7.74
CA ARG A 10 -8.55 3.79 -8.09
C ARG A 10 -8.94 5.21 -7.77
N ILE A 11 -7.93 6.01 -7.43
CA ILE A 11 -8.10 7.45 -7.29
C ILE A 11 -7.04 8.15 -8.13
N ASN A 12 -7.31 9.40 -8.51
CA ASN A 12 -6.33 10.25 -9.15
C ASN A 12 -5.46 10.88 -8.07
N PHE A 13 -4.15 10.78 -8.23
CA PHE A 13 -3.19 11.28 -7.27
C PHE A 13 -2.29 12.32 -7.92
N PRO A 14 -2.26 13.56 -7.40
CA PRO A 14 -1.33 14.58 -7.89
C PRO A 14 0.05 14.32 -7.28
N ALA A 15 1.02 14.02 -8.14
CA ALA A 15 2.36 13.68 -7.69
C ALA A 15 3.15 14.95 -7.33
N THR A 16 3.78 14.94 -6.16
CA THR A 16 4.68 16.00 -5.72
C THR A 16 6.15 15.61 -5.86
N ALA A 17 6.40 14.41 -6.36
CA ALA A 17 7.72 13.88 -6.68
C ALA A 17 7.53 12.79 -7.73
N ASP A 18 8.61 12.35 -8.37
CA ASP A 18 8.52 11.26 -9.33
C ASP A 18 8.13 9.97 -8.62
N ILE A 19 7.17 9.26 -9.19
CA ILE A 19 6.65 8.01 -8.68
C ILE A 19 6.81 6.95 -9.77
N LYS A 20 7.25 5.77 -9.39
CA LYS A 20 7.36 4.64 -10.31
C LYS A 20 6.19 3.69 -10.14
N ALA A 21 5.83 3.01 -11.21
CA ALA A 21 4.82 1.96 -11.16
C ALA A 21 5.20 0.94 -10.07
N GLY A 22 4.23 0.59 -9.24
CA GLY A 22 4.44 -0.31 -8.11
C GLY A 22 4.80 0.37 -6.80
N ASP A 23 5.10 1.65 -6.81
CA ASP A 23 5.39 2.39 -5.57
C ASP A 23 4.11 2.54 -4.73
N ILE A 24 4.29 2.44 -3.42
CA ILE A 24 3.21 2.72 -2.48
C ILE A 24 3.18 4.22 -2.24
N VAL A 25 1.99 4.79 -2.40
CA VAL A 25 1.75 6.23 -2.27
C VAL A 25 0.81 6.47 -1.10
N GLU A 26 1.13 7.45 -0.28
CA GLU A 26 0.26 7.88 0.82
C GLU A 26 -0.54 9.11 0.39
N ALA A 27 -1.86 9.02 0.52
CA ALA A 27 -2.77 10.14 0.26
C ALA A 27 -3.61 10.36 1.52
N GLY A 28 -3.07 11.15 2.46
CA GLY A 28 -3.66 11.28 3.78
C GLY A 28 -3.64 9.95 4.53
N ALA A 29 -4.81 9.46 4.91
CA ALA A 29 -4.94 8.17 5.56
C ALA A 29 -5.04 7.00 4.58
N LEU A 30 -5.13 7.28 3.28
CA LEU A 30 -5.19 6.26 2.25
C LEU A 30 -3.80 5.85 1.80
N HIS A 31 -3.66 4.58 1.45
CA HIS A 31 -2.48 4.07 0.77
C HIS A 31 -2.91 3.51 -0.57
N GLY A 32 -2.11 3.76 -1.59
CA GLY A 32 -2.36 3.24 -2.93
C GLY A 32 -1.08 2.76 -3.57
N VAL A 33 -1.23 2.01 -4.66
CA VAL A 33 -0.10 1.53 -5.45
C VAL A 33 -0.21 2.18 -6.84
N ALA A 34 0.86 2.84 -7.25
CA ALA A 34 0.91 3.49 -8.55
C ALA A 34 0.79 2.44 -9.67
N VAL A 35 -0.11 2.67 -10.62
CA VAL A 35 -0.36 1.76 -11.74
C VAL A 35 0.66 1.98 -12.85
N THR A 36 1.10 3.23 -13.00
CA THR A 36 2.10 3.63 -13.99
C THR A 36 3.08 4.60 -13.34
N ASP A 37 4.16 4.92 -14.05
CA ASP A 37 5.05 5.99 -13.63
C ASP A 37 4.30 7.31 -13.66
N ILE A 38 4.50 8.13 -12.63
CA ILE A 38 3.88 9.45 -12.53
C ILE A 38 5.00 10.45 -12.26
N LYS A 39 5.13 11.43 -13.13
CA LYS A 39 6.15 12.47 -12.95
C LYS A 39 5.68 13.55 -11.99
N ASN A 40 6.62 14.17 -11.31
CA ASN A 40 6.36 15.30 -10.44
C ASN A 40 5.52 16.35 -11.19
N GLY A 41 4.42 16.77 -10.58
CA GLY A 41 3.49 17.75 -11.16
C GLY A 41 2.40 17.15 -12.03
N GLU A 42 2.44 15.83 -12.30
CA GLU A 42 1.41 15.15 -13.07
C GLU A 42 0.39 14.48 -12.14
N ILE A 43 -0.77 14.16 -12.69
CA ILE A 43 -1.80 13.39 -12.01
C ILE A 43 -1.82 12.01 -12.61
N GLY A 44 -1.73 10.98 -11.76
CA GLY A 44 -1.79 9.59 -12.19
C GLY A 44 -2.74 8.77 -11.34
N ALA A 45 -3.11 7.60 -11.84
CA ALA A 45 -4.00 6.68 -11.14
C ALA A 45 -3.21 5.86 -10.12
N VAL A 46 -3.76 5.76 -8.89
CA VAL A 46 -3.25 4.84 -7.88
C VAL A 46 -4.37 3.89 -7.47
N LYS A 47 -4.02 2.63 -7.33
CA LYS A 47 -4.97 1.58 -6.94
C LYS A 47 -5.04 1.51 -5.43
N ILE A 48 -6.24 1.60 -4.88
CA ILE A 48 -6.45 1.66 -3.42
C ILE A 48 -7.00 0.37 -2.84
N THR A 49 -7.21 -0.64 -3.67
CA THR A 49 -7.66 -1.98 -3.25
C THR A 49 -6.80 -3.03 -3.94
N GLY A 50 -6.83 -4.24 -3.41
CA GLY A 50 -6.15 -5.37 -4.01
C GLY A 50 -5.11 -5.99 -3.09
N VAL A 51 -4.43 -7.01 -3.61
CA VAL A 51 -3.40 -7.76 -2.89
C VAL A 51 -2.06 -7.51 -3.57
N PHE A 52 -1.08 -7.11 -2.79
CA PHE A 52 0.25 -6.76 -3.30
C PHE A 52 1.34 -7.35 -2.43
N LYS A 53 2.49 -7.63 -3.04
CA LYS A 53 3.71 -7.94 -2.28
C LYS A 53 4.42 -6.64 -1.94
N VAL A 54 4.75 -6.48 -0.67
CA VAL A 54 5.36 -5.27 -0.14
C VAL A 54 6.67 -5.64 0.53
N ASP A 55 7.70 -4.84 0.30
CA ASP A 55 8.99 -5.04 0.96
C ASP A 55 8.83 -4.98 2.48
N ALA A 56 9.49 -5.87 3.16
CA ALA A 56 9.45 -6.00 4.61
C ALA A 56 10.83 -6.40 5.15
N ASN A 57 11.04 -6.17 6.43
CA ASN A 57 12.25 -6.66 7.09
C ASN A 57 12.21 -8.18 7.18
N LYS A 58 13.33 -8.83 6.93
CA LYS A 58 13.40 -10.30 7.01
C LYS A 58 13.05 -10.82 8.39
N SER A 59 13.46 -10.11 9.43
CA SER A 59 13.22 -10.51 10.81
C SER A 59 11.75 -10.47 11.23
N ASP A 60 10.92 -9.71 10.52
CA ASP A 60 9.50 -9.61 10.84
C ASP A 60 8.75 -10.84 10.30
N THR A 61 7.89 -11.40 11.12
CA THR A 61 7.05 -12.53 10.75
C THR A 61 5.58 -12.13 10.82
N TYR A 62 4.77 -12.68 9.94
CA TYR A 62 3.34 -12.42 9.89
C TYR A 62 2.56 -13.71 9.72
N ALA A 63 1.45 -13.82 10.43
CA ALA A 63 0.44 -14.85 10.18
C ALA A 63 -0.67 -14.27 9.33
N VAL A 64 -1.44 -15.11 8.67
CA VAL A 64 -2.63 -14.68 7.92
C VAL A 64 -3.58 -13.93 8.88
N GLY A 65 -4.01 -12.75 8.49
CA GLY A 65 -4.88 -11.91 9.29
C GLY A 65 -4.16 -10.89 10.15
N ASP A 66 -2.84 -10.93 10.23
CA ASP A 66 -2.08 -9.94 11.00
C ASP A 66 -2.18 -8.56 10.36
N ALA A 67 -2.28 -7.54 11.20
CA ALA A 67 -2.25 -6.15 10.74
C ALA A 67 -0.84 -5.81 10.25
N VAL A 68 -0.76 -5.11 9.12
CA VAL A 68 0.49 -4.66 8.54
C VAL A 68 0.48 -3.14 8.47
N ASN A 69 1.52 -2.53 9.02
CA ASN A 69 1.73 -1.10 8.94
C ASN A 69 2.74 -0.78 7.84
N PHE A 70 2.85 0.49 7.49
CA PHE A 70 3.79 0.97 6.50
C PHE A 70 4.62 2.10 7.11
N ALA A 71 5.93 1.93 7.12
CA ALA A 71 6.87 2.91 7.67
C ALA A 71 8.21 2.80 6.94
N GLY A 72 8.80 3.94 6.61
CA GLY A 72 10.12 3.97 5.99
C GLY A 72 10.21 3.27 4.64
N GLY A 73 9.11 3.25 3.88
CA GLY A 73 9.06 2.61 2.56
C GLY A 73 8.86 1.10 2.60
N LYS A 74 8.58 0.53 3.76
CA LYS A 74 8.43 -0.92 3.94
C LYS A 74 7.24 -1.24 4.82
N ALA A 75 6.76 -2.48 4.71
CA ALA A 75 5.83 -3.03 5.70
C ALA A 75 6.52 -3.11 7.06
N ALA A 76 5.78 -2.81 8.11
CA ALA A 76 6.29 -2.81 9.48
C ALA A 76 5.30 -3.48 10.41
N LYS A 77 5.83 -4.17 11.43
CA LYS A 77 5.00 -4.78 12.47
C LYS A 77 4.43 -3.73 13.41
N THR A 78 5.22 -2.70 13.70
CA THR A 78 4.86 -1.64 14.63
C THR A 78 5.29 -0.30 14.05
N GLY A 79 4.63 0.76 14.48
CA GLY A 79 4.94 2.10 14.01
C GLY A 79 4.35 2.38 12.63
N GLY A 80 4.52 3.59 12.16
CA GLY A 80 4.00 4.00 10.87
C GLY A 80 2.48 4.09 10.83
N LYS A 81 1.91 3.92 9.64
CA LYS A 81 0.47 4.00 9.41
C LYS A 81 -0.09 2.65 8.99
N PRO A 82 -1.36 2.34 9.33
CA PRO A 82 -1.97 1.09 8.88
C PRO A 82 -1.99 0.99 7.36
N LEU A 83 -1.51 -0.15 6.83
CA LEU A 83 -1.51 -0.43 5.39
C LEU A 83 -2.60 -1.41 5.02
N GLY A 84 -2.69 -2.52 5.72
CA GLY A 84 -3.64 -3.57 5.39
C GLY A 84 -3.46 -4.80 6.26
N ILE A 85 -3.84 -5.94 5.69
CA ILE A 85 -3.85 -7.24 6.38
C ILE A 85 -2.98 -8.21 5.61
N ALA A 86 -2.14 -8.96 6.30
CA ALA A 86 -1.37 -10.04 5.70
C ALA A 86 -2.32 -11.16 5.28
N VAL A 87 -2.22 -11.60 4.02
CA VAL A 87 -3.08 -12.66 3.49
C VAL A 87 -2.33 -13.96 3.25
N GLU A 88 -1.02 -13.94 3.43
CA GLU A 88 -0.17 -15.14 3.39
C GLU A 88 0.81 -15.09 4.56
N PRO A 89 1.22 -16.25 5.10
CA PRO A 89 2.21 -16.25 6.17
C PRO A 89 3.57 -15.82 5.62
N LYS A 90 4.29 -15.06 6.44
CA LYS A 90 5.66 -14.63 6.13
C LYS A 90 6.58 -15.15 7.24
N THR A 91 7.66 -15.82 6.84
CA THR A 91 8.71 -16.30 7.75
C THR A 91 9.90 -15.34 7.77
N ALA A 92 10.82 -15.56 8.69
CA ALA A 92 12.01 -14.71 8.84
C ALA A 92 13.03 -14.86 7.69
N THR A 93 12.77 -15.73 6.73
CA THR A 93 13.61 -15.89 5.54
C THR A 93 13.14 -15.08 4.33
N GLN A 94 11.95 -14.52 4.41
CA GLN A 94 11.33 -13.76 3.32
C GLN A 94 11.51 -12.26 3.55
N ASP A 95 11.71 -11.51 2.48
CA ASP A 95 11.88 -10.06 2.52
C ASP A 95 10.67 -9.29 1.98
N THR A 96 9.59 -10.01 1.68
CA THR A 96 8.31 -9.41 1.27
C THR A 96 7.17 -10.06 2.04
N VAL A 97 6.10 -9.31 2.21
CA VAL A 97 4.83 -9.79 2.77
C VAL A 97 3.71 -9.50 1.77
N THR A 98 2.78 -10.44 1.65
CA THR A 98 1.62 -10.27 0.78
C THR A 98 0.50 -9.64 1.58
N VAL A 99 0.06 -8.47 1.16
CA VAL A 99 -0.87 -7.61 1.91
C VAL A 99 -2.09 -7.30 1.07
N MET A 100 -3.26 -7.40 1.67
CA MET A 100 -4.49 -6.85 1.12
C MET A 100 -4.65 -5.45 1.68
N LEU A 101 -4.67 -4.45 0.80
CA LEU A 101 -4.85 -3.06 1.21
C LEU A 101 -6.20 -2.88 1.90
N LYS A 102 -6.19 -2.12 2.98
CA LYS A 102 -7.40 -1.84 3.75
C LYS A 102 -7.52 -0.34 3.96
N ASN A 103 -8.30 0.28 3.11
CA ASN A 103 -8.58 1.73 3.16
C ASN A 103 -10.00 2.01 3.64
#